data_868650ceb8373d667f1f33ddfb2e811d
#
_entry.id   868650ceb8373d667f1f33ddfb2e811d
#
_cell.length_a   1.000
_cell.length_b   1.000
_cell.length_c   1.000
_cell.angle_alpha   90.00
_cell.angle_beta   90.00
_cell.angle_gamma   90.00
#
_symmetry.space_group_name_H-M   'P 1'
#
loop_
_entity.id
_entity.type
_entity.pdbx_description
1 polymer ?
#
loop_
_entity_poly.entity_id
_entity_poly.type
_entity_poly.pdbx_seq_one_letter_code
_entity_poly.pdbx_strand_id
1 'polypeptide(L)'
;MTVNVCLEEFCNIGKLPDFKRVLNFCRGSGIFCQLIVQSIPQLQDRYPKTEWEELIGCTDIQICLGCNDVDTATYISKKCGMVTIKVENNQMPLLPLFSPVYSSTRPYSQTKSNTQRALMLPDEIMRMDNQESLVLLRGQKPLKLYKITPDEHPSFQRLHDVKVSDYTPEWRRQELSLIHISEPTRLQLIS
;
A
#
# COMPACT_ATOMS: atom_id res chain seq x y z
N MET A 1 -17.41 -15.01 14.00
CA MET A 1 -15.98 -14.89 14.35
C MET A 1 -15.28 -14.32 13.13
N THR A 2 -14.52 -13.24 13.25
CA THR A 2 -13.75 -12.64 12.16
C THR A 2 -12.29 -13.03 12.32
N VAL A 3 -11.65 -13.48 11.25
CA VAL A 3 -10.25 -13.89 11.24
C VAL A 3 -9.45 -12.95 10.35
N ASN A 4 -8.37 -12.41 10.87
CA ASN A 4 -7.41 -11.61 10.09
C ASN A 4 -6.16 -12.44 9.83
N VAL A 5 -5.82 -12.60 8.57
CA VAL A 5 -4.61 -13.29 8.11
C VAL A 5 -3.67 -12.25 7.53
N CYS A 6 -2.53 -12.05 8.19
CA CYS A 6 -1.47 -11.16 7.71
C CYS A 6 -0.34 -12.02 7.14
N LEU A 7 -0.04 -11.84 5.85
CA LEU A 7 1.04 -12.53 5.15
C LEU A 7 2.14 -11.50 4.85
N GLU A 8 3.06 -11.40 5.80
CA GLU A 8 4.27 -10.58 5.63
C GLU A 8 5.22 -11.25 4.66
N GLU A 9 5.94 -10.43 3.89
CA GLU A 9 6.86 -10.91 2.86
C GLU A 9 6.23 -11.96 1.93
N PHE A 10 5.00 -11.71 1.51
CA PHE A 10 4.17 -12.66 0.77
C PHE A 10 4.89 -13.35 -0.39
N CYS A 11 5.76 -12.61 -1.10
CA CYS A 11 6.52 -13.16 -2.22
C CYS A 11 7.59 -14.19 -1.79
N ASN A 12 8.05 -14.15 -0.53
CA ASN A 12 9.06 -15.07 -0.01
C ASN A 12 8.49 -16.44 0.40
N ILE A 13 7.18 -16.51 0.66
CA ILE A 13 6.50 -17.77 0.98
C ILE A 13 6.54 -18.75 -0.20
N GLY A 14 6.73 -18.25 -1.41
CA GLY A 14 6.66 -19.02 -2.64
C GLY A 14 5.35 -18.81 -3.38
N LYS A 15 5.20 -19.47 -4.53
CA LYS A 15 3.94 -19.43 -5.28
C LYS A 15 2.92 -20.34 -4.62
N LEU A 16 1.83 -19.75 -4.13
CA LEU A 16 0.69 -20.50 -3.61
C LEU A 16 -0.25 -20.83 -4.77
N PRO A 17 -0.46 -22.12 -5.09
CA PRO A 17 -1.37 -22.52 -6.16
C PRO A 17 -2.79 -22.06 -5.83
N ASP A 18 -3.51 -21.57 -6.84
CA ASP A 18 -4.93 -21.16 -6.74
C ASP A 18 -5.24 -20.11 -5.65
N PHE A 19 -4.23 -19.35 -5.21
CA PHE A 19 -4.38 -18.38 -4.11
C PHE A 19 -5.45 -17.31 -4.37
N LYS A 20 -5.61 -16.91 -5.62
CA LYS A 20 -6.71 -16.02 -6.06
C LYS A 20 -8.08 -16.61 -5.67
N ARG A 21 -8.27 -17.91 -5.86
CA ARG A 21 -9.51 -18.60 -5.48
C ARG A 21 -9.72 -18.56 -3.97
N VAL A 22 -8.64 -18.73 -3.21
CA VAL A 22 -8.65 -18.63 -1.74
C VAL A 22 -9.07 -17.23 -1.30
N LEU A 23 -8.49 -16.15 -1.88
CA LEU A 23 -8.85 -14.78 -1.56
C LEU A 23 -10.33 -14.46 -1.82
N ASN A 24 -10.86 -14.94 -2.94
CA ASN A 24 -12.29 -14.77 -3.26
C ASN A 24 -13.19 -15.51 -2.27
N PHE A 25 -12.78 -16.67 -1.78
CA PHE A 25 -13.52 -17.45 -0.79
C PHE A 25 -13.48 -16.80 0.59
N CYS A 26 -12.34 -16.25 0.99
CA CYS A 26 -12.13 -15.57 2.26
C CYS A 26 -13.13 -14.42 2.46
N ARG A 27 -13.40 -13.66 1.39
CA ARG A 27 -14.36 -12.54 1.42
C ARG A 27 -15.75 -12.93 1.91
N GLY A 28 -16.26 -14.12 1.47
CA GLY A 28 -17.56 -14.64 1.88
C GLY A 28 -17.58 -15.28 3.27
N SER A 29 -16.42 -15.63 3.80
CA SER A 29 -16.27 -16.41 5.04
C SER A 29 -15.91 -15.59 6.27
N GLY A 30 -15.88 -14.23 6.17
CA GLY A 30 -15.47 -13.35 7.25
C GLY A 30 -13.96 -13.42 7.57
N ILE A 31 -13.16 -13.86 6.59
CA ILE A 31 -11.70 -13.90 6.67
C ILE A 31 -11.13 -12.72 5.89
N PHE A 32 -10.33 -11.90 6.54
CA PHE A 32 -9.61 -10.79 5.91
C PHE A 32 -8.15 -11.17 5.69
N CYS A 33 -7.70 -11.09 4.44
CA CYS A 33 -6.31 -11.35 4.07
C CYS A 33 -5.61 -10.03 3.80
N GLN A 34 -4.49 -9.82 4.47
CA GLN A 34 -3.57 -8.71 4.26
C GLN A 34 -2.26 -9.26 3.70
N LEU A 35 -1.92 -8.83 2.48
CA LEU A 35 -0.71 -9.24 1.79
C LEU A 35 0.28 -8.08 1.83
N ILE A 36 1.47 -8.32 2.35
CA ILE A 36 2.55 -7.32 2.38
C ILE A 36 3.61 -7.76 1.38
N VAL A 37 3.84 -6.91 0.39
CA VAL A 37 4.83 -7.10 -0.68
C VAL A 37 5.81 -5.94 -0.70
N GLN A 38 7.06 -6.19 -1.03
CA GLN A 38 8.10 -5.15 -1.07
C GLN A 38 8.01 -4.31 -2.35
N SER A 39 7.74 -4.96 -3.49
CA SER A 39 7.67 -4.29 -4.80
C SER A 39 6.79 -5.05 -5.78
N ILE A 40 6.32 -4.35 -6.81
CA ILE A 40 5.56 -4.95 -7.90
C ILE A 40 6.43 -5.91 -8.74
N PRO A 41 7.69 -5.59 -9.09
CA PRO A 41 8.55 -6.55 -9.80
C PRO A 41 8.72 -7.88 -9.07
N GLN A 42 8.86 -7.88 -7.74
CA GLN A 42 8.95 -9.10 -6.95
C GLN A 42 7.65 -9.94 -7.06
N LEU A 43 6.51 -9.27 -7.07
CA LEU A 43 5.22 -9.93 -7.24
C LEU A 43 5.05 -10.51 -8.66
N GLN A 44 5.51 -9.79 -9.68
CA GLN A 44 5.50 -10.23 -11.09
C GLN A 44 6.39 -11.45 -11.32
N ASP A 45 7.55 -11.49 -10.69
CA ASP A 45 8.45 -12.65 -10.76
C ASP A 45 7.79 -13.89 -10.15
N ARG A 46 7.11 -13.74 -9.03
CA ARG A 46 6.44 -14.86 -8.35
C ARG A 46 5.15 -15.31 -9.03
N TYR A 47 4.37 -14.37 -9.55
CA TYR A 47 3.11 -14.60 -10.25
C TYR A 47 3.17 -14.01 -11.67
N PRO A 48 3.77 -14.74 -12.64
CA PRO A 48 4.07 -14.22 -13.97
C PRO A 48 2.82 -13.96 -14.80
N LYS A 49 3.02 -13.22 -15.89
CA LYS A 49 1.97 -12.83 -16.86
C LYS A 49 0.92 -11.93 -16.22
N THR A 50 -0.34 -12.32 -16.28
CA THR A 50 -1.49 -11.58 -15.74
C THR A 50 -1.89 -12.03 -14.34
N GLU A 51 -1.27 -13.07 -13.78
CA GLU A 51 -1.64 -13.64 -12.49
C GLU A 51 -1.52 -12.62 -11.34
N TRP A 52 -0.46 -11.81 -11.36
CA TRP A 52 -0.25 -10.77 -10.35
C TRP A 52 -1.30 -9.65 -10.42
N GLU A 53 -1.73 -9.27 -11.65
CA GLU A 53 -2.78 -8.25 -11.84
C GLU A 53 -4.12 -8.76 -11.31
N GLU A 54 -4.41 -10.03 -11.58
CA GLU A 54 -5.62 -10.67 -11.07
C GLU A 54 -5.61 -10.77 -9.54
N LEU A 55 -4.44 -11.08 -8.95
CA LEU A 55 -4.26 -11.13 -7.50
C LEU A 55 -4.55 -9.77 -6.86
N ILE A 56 -3.91 -8.72 -7.37
CA ILE A 56 -4.14 -7.35 -6.90
C ILE A 56 -5.58 -6.91 -7.18
N GLY A 57 -6.17 -7.33 -8.32
CA GLY A 57 -7.56 -7.05 -8.67
C GLY A 57 -8.58 -7.60 -7.66
N CYS A 58 -8.20 -8.63 -6.88
CA CYS A 58 -9.02 -9.16 -5.79
C CYS A 58 -8.96 -8.33 -4.51
N THR A 59 -8.06 -7.34 -4.41
CA THR A 59 -7.95 -6.48 -3.23
C THR A 59 -8.86 -5.25 -3.35
N ASP A 60 -9.54 -4.90 -2.27
CA ASP A 60 -10.38 -3.69 -2.21
C ASP A 60 -9.59 -2.47 -1.74
N ILE A 61 -8.51 -2.70 -0.99
CA ILE A 61 -7.66 -1.67 -0.41
C ILE A 61 -6.22 -1.98 -0.81
N GLN A 62 -5.52 -0.96 -1.31
CA GLN A 62 -4.08 -1.00 -1.58
C GLN A 62 -3.43 0.16 -0.84
N ILE A 63 -2.39 -0.13 -0.08
CA ILE A 63 -1.66 0.86 0.71
C ILE A 63 -0.21 0.88 0.23
N CYS A 64 0.24 2.03 -0.26
CA CYS A 64 1.65 2.26 -0.60
C CYS A 64 2.30 3.07 0.53
N LEU A 65 3.25 2.45 1.21
CA LEU A 65 4.01 3.07 2.30
C LEU A 65 5.29 3.77 1.83
N GLY A 66 5.56 3.73 0.54
CA GLY A 66 6.75 4.21 -0.13
C GLY A 66 7.30 3.15 -1.07
N CYS A 67 8.06 3.55 -2.07
CA CYS A 67 8.74 2.63 -2.99
C CYS A 67 10.03 3.27 -3.50
N ASN A 68 11.03 2.43 -3.79
CA ASN A 68 12.30 2.87 -4.35
C ASN A 68 12.50 2.41 -5.81
N ASP A 69 11.55 1.65 -6.35
CA ASP A 69 11.62 1.16 -7.72
C ASP A 69 10.62 1.87 -8.63
N VAL A 70 11.02 2.05 -9.88
CA VAL A 70 10.27 2.82 -10.89
C VAL A 70 9.00 2.10 -11.30
N ASP A 71 9.00 0.76 -11.33
CA ASP A 71 7.85 -0.03 -11.79
C ASP A 71 6.71 0.05 -10.79
N THR A 72 7.00 -0.07 -9.48
CA THR A 72 6.02 0.14 -8.41
C THR A 72 5.50 1.57 -8.43
N ALA A 73 6.40 2.58 -8.54
CA ALA A 73 5.99 3.98 -8.61
C ALA A 73 5.10 4.26 -9.83
N THR A 74 5.43 3.70 -10.99
CA THR A 74 4.64 3.83 -12.21
C THR A 74 3.27 3.16 -12.07
N TYR A 75 3.22 1.97 -11.46
CA TYR A 75 1.97 1.28 -11.17
C TYR A 75 1.05 2.12 -10.28
N ILE A 76 1.56 2.63 -9.17
CA ILE A 76 0.79 3.47 -8.23
C ILE A 76 0.35 4.78 -8.90
N SER A 77 1.23 5.44 -9.67
CA SER A 77 0.89 6.65 -10.43
C SER A 77 -0.29 6.43 -11.38
N LYS A 78 -0.29 5.33 -12.13
CA LYS A 78 -1.40 4.95 -13.02
C LYS A 78 -2.69 4.70 -12.24
N LYS A 79 -2.61 4.09 -11.07
CA LYS A 79 -3.77 3.84 -10.18
C LYS A 79 -4.33 5.12 -9.57
N CYS A 80 -3.49 6.13 -9.30
CA CYS A 80 -3.93 7.44 -8.84
C CYS A 80 -4.73 8.20 -9.92
N GLY A 81 -4.51 7.89 -11.20
CA GLY A 81 -5.24 8.50 -12.32
C GLY A 81 -4.68 9.83 -12.76
N MET A 82 -5.46 10.54 -13.59
CA MET A 82 -5.10 11.80 -14.23
C MET A 82 -5.92 12.96 -13.69
N VAL A 83 -5.33 14.14 -13.64
CA VAL A 83 -5.99 15.40 -13.30
C VAL A 83 -5.84 16.39 -14.46
N THR A 84 -6.88 17.18 -14.73
CA THR A 84 -6.81 18.27 -15.70
C THR A 84 -6.35 19.52 -15.00
N ILE A 85 -5.21 20.05 -15.45
CA ILE A 85 -4.66 21.33 -15.00
C ILE A 85 -4.90 22.41 -16.06
N LYS A 86 -5.21 23.63 -15.60
CA LYS A 86 -5.29 24.81 -16.47
C LYS A 86 -3.90 25.42 -16.57
N VAL A 87 -3.38 25.49 -17.77
CA VAL A 87 -2.09 26.15 -18.04
C VAL A 87 -2.40 27.49 -18.70
N GLU A 88 -1.94 28.58 -18.08
CA GLU A 88 -2.05 29.92 -18.63
C GLU A 88 -0.67 30.33 -19.15
N ASN A 89 -0.53 30.43 -20.47
CA ASN A 89 0.65 30.90 -21.11
C ASN A 89 0.45 32.39 -21.46
N ASN A 90 1.19 33.27 -20.79
CA ASN A 90 1.24 34.69 -21.07
C ASN A 90 2.43 34.97 -22.01
N GLN A 91 2.17 35.21 -23.27
CA GLN A 91 3.22 35.66 -24.20
C GLN A 91 3.37 37.18 -24.06
N MET A 92 4.43 37.59 -23.38
CA MET A 92 4.85 39.00 -23.41
C MET A 92 5.75 39.25 -24.61
N PRO A 93 5.55 40.37 -25.37
CA PRO A 93 6.47 40.71 -26.43
C PRO A 93 7.85 41.06 -25.85
N LEU A 94 8.89 40.42 -26.37
CA LEU A 94 10.31 40.53 -25.99
C LEU A 94 10.94 41.88 -26.48
N LEU A 95 10.24 42.99 -26.49
CA LEU A 95 10.80 44.25 -26.92
C LEU A 95 11.14 45.15 -25.72
N PRO A 96 12.32 45.78 -25.73
CA PRO A 96 12.73 46.64 -24.63
C PRO A 96 11.74 47.80 -24.47
N LEU A 97 11.57 48.27 -23.24
CA LEU A 97 10.61 49.31 -22.80
C LEU A 97 10.77 50.64 -23.54
N PHE A 98 11.89 50.89 -24.20
CA PHE A 98 12.26 52.11 -24.88
C PHE A 98 12.27 52.02 -26.42
N SER A 99 11.62 51.04 -27.01
CA SER A 99 11.49 50.99 -28.47
C SER A 99 10.41 51.97 -28.95
N PRO A 100 10.72 52.92 -29.85
CA PRO A 100 9.78 53.95 -30.31
C PRO A 100 8.69 53.44 -31.24
N VAL A 101 8.60 52.16 -31.47
CA VAL A 101 7.53 51.53 -32.28
C VAL A 101 6.36 51.19 -31.38
N TYR A 102 5.65 52.21 -30.94
CA TYR A 102 4.28 52.05 -30.44
C TYR A 102 3.32 51.81 -31.60
N SER A 103 3.33 50.64 -32.17
CA SER A 103 2.21 50.25 -33.00
C SER A 103 1.19 49.56 -32.11
N SER A 104 -0.02 50.04 -32.14
CA SER A 104 -1.19 49.61 -31.39
C SER A 104 -1.66 48.15 -31.70
N THR A 105 -0.84 47.37 -32.35
CA THR A 105 -1.14 46.03 -32.91
C THR A 105 -0.30 44.93 -32.35
N ARG A 106 0.12 45.00 -31.07
CA ARG A 106 0.77 43.87 -30.44
C ARG A 106 -0.27 43.03 -29.75
N PRO A 107 -0.59 41.82 -30.27
CA PRO A 107 -1.54 40.98 -29.58
C PRO A 107 -0.91 40.49 -28.29
N TYR A 108 -1.40 41.01 -27.18
CA TYR A 108 -1.23 40.34 -25.90
C TYR A 108 -2.01 39.04 -25.98
N SER A 109 -1.33 37.96 -26.26
CA SER A 109 -2.01 36.64 -26.36
C SER A 109 -1.89 35.90 -25.04
N GLN A 110 -3.00 35.81 -24.38
CA GLN A 110 -3.17 34.90 -23.22
C GLN A 110 -3.83 33.63 -23.72
N THR A 111 -3.07 32.55 -23.81
CA THR A 111 -3.60 31.25 -24.20
C THR A 111 -3.88 30.43 -22.94
N LYS A 112 -5.15 30.12 -22.72
CA LYS A 112 -5.58 29.18 -21.66
C LYS A 112 -5.76 27.80 -22.27
N SER A 113 -4.95 26.84 -21.88
CA SER A 113 -5.08 25.46 -22.32
C SER A 113 -5.32 24.52 -21.13
N ASN A 114 -6.13 23.50 -21.37
CA ASN A 114 -6.33 22.42 -20.42
C ASN A 114 -5.37 21.30 -20.79
N THR A 115 -4.48 20.93 -19.85
CA THR A 115 -3.53 19.83 -20.04
C THR A 115 -3.80 18.75 -19.00
N GLN A 116 -3.75 17.49 -19.43
CA GLN A 116 -3.84 16.37 -18.50
C GLN A 116 -2.47 16.05 -17.92
N ARG A 117 -2.43 15.85 -16.61
CA ARG A 117 -1.25 15.41 -15.88
C ARG A 117 -1.62 14.24 -14.96
N ALA A 118 -0.70 13.33 -14.71
CA ALA A 118 -0.87 12.34 -13.65
C ALA A 118 -1.13 13.07 -12.31
N LEU A 119 -2.08 12.56 -11.52
CA LEU A 119 -2.39 13.14 -10.21
C LEU A 119 -1.16 13.14 -9.30
N MET A 120 -0.38 12.06 -9.34
CA MET A 120 0.96 11.95 -8.76
C MET A 120 1.91 11.34 -9.78
N LEU A 121 3.03 11.98 -10.02
CA LEU A 121 4.07 11.45 -10.89
C LEU A 121 4.85 10.32 -10.18
N PRO A 122 5.46 9.37 -10.92
CA PRO A 122 6.26 8.32 -10.32
C PRO A 122 7.39 8.83 -9.43
N ASP A 123 8.06 9.90 -9.83
CA ASP A 123 9.13 10.54 -9.06
C ASP A 123 8.61 11.23 -7.77
N GLU A 124 7.40 11.79 -7.80
CA GLU A 124 6.74 12.32 -6.60
C GLU A 124 6.42 11.20 -5.58
N ILE A 125 6.04 10.02 -6.06
CA ILE A 125 5.76 8.86 -5.22
C ILE A 125 7.06 8.32 -4.61
N MET A 126 8.14 8.23 -5.39
CA MET A 126 9.45 7.77 -4.91
C MET A 126 10.07 8.73 -3.89
N ARG A 127 9.74 10.04 -3.96
CA ARG A 127 10.22 11.08 -3.03
C ARG A 127 9.23 11.42 -1.93
N MET A 128 8.16 10.63 -1.79
CA MET A 128 7.17 10.82 -0.74
C MET A 128 7.82 10.70 0.64
N ASP A 129 7.39 11.55 1.58
CA ASP A 129 7.89 11.52 2.95
C ASP A 129 7.66 10.15 3.60
N ASN A 130 8.64 9.72 4.41
CA ASN A 130 8.54 8.45 5.14
C ASN A 130 7.35 8.39 6.10
N GLN A 131 6.83 9.52 6.54
CA GLN A 131 5.63 9.60 7.38
C GLN A 131 4.32 9.58 6.57
N GLU A 132 4.39 9.65 5.26
CA GLU A 132 3.22 9.64 4.39
C GLU A 132 2.94 8.27 3.78
N SER A 133 1.69 8.05 3.44
CA SER A 133 1.22 6.85 2.74
C SER A 133 0.13 7.20 1.74
N LEU A 134 0.03 6.42 0.67
CA LEU A 134 -1.05 6.51 -0.30
C LEU A 134 -2.00 5.32 -0.09
N VAL A 135 -3.27 5.61 0.06
CA VAL A 135 -4.33 4.61 0.22
C VAL A 135 -5.27 4.68 -0.97
N LEU A 136 -5.36 3.58 -1.69
CA LEU A 136 -6.21 3.39 -2.85
C LEU A 136 -7.38 2.49 -2.45
N LEU A 137 -8.56 3.07 -2.38
CA LEU A 137 -9.81 2.36 -2.07
C LEU A 137 -10.60 2.15 -3.36
N ARG A 138 -11.19 0.97 -3.49
CA ARG A 138 -12.03 0.66 -4.64
C ARG A 138 -13.20 1.63 -4.75
N GLY A 139 -13.33 2.29 -5.91
CA GLY A 139 -14.42 3.24 -6.18
C GLY A 139 -14.27 4.60 -5.52
N GLN A 140 -13.12 4.91 -4.91
CA GLN A 140 -12.85 6.20 -4.29
C GLN A 140 -11.61 6.87 -4.90
N LYS A 141 -11.49 8.18 -4.66
CA LYS A 141 -10.29 8.94 -5.01
C LYS A 141 -9.12 8.50 -4.12
N PRO A 142 -7.88 8.53 -4.63
CA PRO A 142 -6.70 8.27 -3.82
C PRO A 142 -6.64 9.17 -2.59
N LEU A 143 -6.22 8.61 -1.46
CA LEU A 143 -6.04 9.34 -0.21
C LEU A 143 -4.54 9.39 0.11
N LYS A 144 -4.05 10.57 0.45
CA LYS A 144 -2.70 10.75 1.01
C LYS A 144 -2.86 10.96 2.50
N LEU A 145 -2.32 10.04 3.29
CA LEU A 145 -2.49 9.98 4.74
C LEU A 145 -1.13 9.96 5.44
N TYR A 146 -1.10 10.41 6.70
CA TYR A 146 0.06 10.23 7.57
C TYR A 146 0.06 8.84 8.18
N LYS A 147 1.25 8.25 8.28
CA LYS A 147 1.47 7.00 9.01
C LYS A 147 1.37 7.28 10.51
N ILE A 148 0.69 6.38 11.20
CA ILE A 148 0.62 6.43 12.66
C ILE A 148 1.65 5.45 13.19
N THR A 149 2.58 5.93 14.01
CA THR A 149 3.51 5.06 14.71
C THR A 149 2.86 4.50 15.99
N PRO A 150 3.14 3.26 16.36
CA PRO A 150 2.58 2.66 17.58
C PRO A 150 2.84 3.51 18.83
N ASP A 151 4.01 4.16 18.91
CA ASP A 151 4.42 4.97 20.05
C ASP A 151 3.60 6.25 20.20
N GLU A 152 3.07 6.80 19.11
CA GLU A 152 2.31 8.04 19.09
C GLU A 152 0.81 7.84 19.35
N HIS A 153 0.29 6.63 19.11
CA HIS A 153 -1.15 6.39 19.21
C HIS A 153 -1.55 5.88 20.61
N PRO A 154 -2.46 6.57 21.31
CA PRO A 154 -2.82 6.22 22.69
C PRO A 154 -3.32 4.79 22.91
N SER A 155 -3.94 4.21 21.88
CA SER A 155 -4.42 2.82 21.93
C SER A 155 -3.29 1.80 21.96
N PHE A 156 -2.12 2.13 21.38
CA PHE A 156 -0.96 1.23 21.34
C PHE A 156 -0.04 1.43 22.55
N GLN A 157 -0.04 2.60 23.19
CA GLN A 157 0.76 2.85 24.40
C GLN A 157 0.42 1.84 25.51
N ARG A 158 -0.84 1.40 25.59
CA ARG A 158 -1.26 0.38 26.55
C ARG A 158 -0.72 -1.02 26.26
N LEU A 159 -0.23 -1.27 25.05
CA LEU A 159 0.30 -2.57 24.64
C LEU A 159 1.81 -2.71 24.91
N HIS A 160 2.52 -1.59 25.15
CA HIS A 160 3.96 -1.61 25.45
C HIS A 160 4.32 -2.39 26.71
N ASP A 161 3.44 -2.40 27.71
CA ASP A 161 3.68 -3.04 29.01
C ASP A 161 3.18 -4.50 29.07
N VAL A 162 2.61 -4.99 27.98
CA VAL A 162 2.02 -6.32 27.95
C VAL A 162 3.07 -7.36 27.55
N LYS A 163 3.43 -8.21 28.49
CA LYS A 163 4.31 -9.35 28.22
C LYS A 163 3.53 -10.43 27.49
N VAL A 164 4.11 -10.98 26.43
CA VAL A 164 3.52 -12.09 25.64
C VAL A 164 3.18 -13.30 26.55
N SER A 165 3.96 -13.51 27.62
CA SER A 165 3.70 -14.55 28.64
C SER A 165 2.35 -14.42 29.33
N ASP A 166 1.79 -13.21 29.43
CA ASP A 166 0.55 -12.92 30.14
C ASP A 166 -0.69 -13.28 29.30
N TYR A 167 -0.49 -13.48 27.98
CA TYR A 167 -1.50 -13.85 27.00
C TYR A 167 -1.35 -15.30 26.52
N THR A 168 -1.29 -16.23 27.45
CA THR A 168 -1.32 -17.64 27.08
C THR A 168 -2.75 -17.98 26.65
N PRO A 169 -3.02 -18.34 25.38
CA PRO A 169 -4.36 -18.72 24.92
C PRO A 169 -4.89 -19.90 25.72
N GLU A 170 -6.20 -19.97 25.93
CA GLU A 170 -6.84 -21.05 26.72
C GLU A 170 -6.50 -22.44 26.20
N TRP A 171 -6.40 -22.64 24.87
CA TRP A 171 -6.03 -23.89 24.25
C TRP A 171 -4.62 -24.35 24.65
N ARG A 172 -3.67 -23.43 24.82
CA ARG A 172 -2.30 -23.73 25.25
C ARG A 172 -2.22 -24.05 26.73
N ARG A 173 -3.12 -23.52 27.56
CA ARG A 173 -3.24 -23.91 28.96
C ARG A 173 -3.74 -25.34 29.10
N GLN A 174 -4.64 -25.76 28.22
CA GLN A 174 -5.14 -27.16 28.21
C GLN A 174 -4.06 -28.15 27.75
N GLU A 175 -3.24 -27.79 26.73
CA GLU A 175 -2.12 -28.64 26.31
C GLU A 175 -1.06 -28.81 27.40
N LEU A 176 -0.72 -27.76 28.12
CA LEU A 176 0.22 -27.82 29.25
C LEU A 176 -0.32 -28.73 30.36
N SER A 177 -1.60 -28.75 30.61
CA SER A 177 -2.20 -29.65 31.59
C SER A 177 -2.16 -31.13 31.14
N LEU A 178 -2.31 -31.38 29.85
CA LEU A 178 -2.21 -32.73 29.27
C LEU A 178 -0.78 -33.26 29.24
N ILE A 179 0.21 -32.42 28.97
CA ILE A 179 1.63 -32.78 28.98
C ILE A 179 2.08 -33.14 30.40
N HIS A 180 1.62 -32.42 31.41
CA HIS A 180 1.91 -32.76 32.83
C HIS A 180 1.28 -34.04 33.30
N ILE A 181 0.19 -34.48 32.72
CA ILE A 181 -0.47 -35.77 33.05
C ILE A 181 0.23 -36.96 32.37
N SER A 182 0.89 -36.76 31.23
CA SER A 182 1.55 -37.83 30.48
C SER A 182 3.02 -38.11 30.87
N GLU A 183 3.72 -37.16 31.48
CA GLU A 183 5.12 -37.33 31.88
C GLU A 183 5.36 -38.38 32.99
N PRO A 184 4.54 -38.53 34.02
CA PRO A 184 4.80 -39.54 35.06
C PRO A 184 4.75 -40.96 34.54
N THR A 185 4.02 -41.24 33.48
CA THR A 185 3.85 -42.59 32.93
C THR A 185 5.04 -43.02 32.04
N ARG A 186 5.84 -42.07 31.53
CA ARG A 186 7.00 -42.36 30.68
C ARG A 186 8.27 -42.71 31.45
N LEU A 187 8.36 -42.30 32.71
CA LEU A 187 9.50 -42.59 33.59
C LEU A 187 9.39 -43.96 34.27
N GLN A 188 8.22 -44.60 34.28
CA GLN A 188 8.03 -45.95 34.87
C GLN A 188 8.32 -47.11 33.91
N LEU A 189 8.63 -46.81 32.64
CA LEU A 189 8.94 -47.83 31.62
C LEU A 189 10.43 -48.02 31.33
N ILE A 190 11.32 -47.42 32.12
CA ILE A 190 12.79 -47.49 31.93
C ILE A 190 13.52 -47.98 33.20
N SER A 191 12.83 -48.72 34.07
CA SER A 191 13.49 -49.45 35.15
C SER A 191 13.31 -50.96 35.00
#